data_d072c1f3e8576caeda7e9bbbb7479d1b
#
_entry.id   d072c1f3e8576caeda7e9bbbb7479d1b
#
_cell.length_a   1.000
_cell.length_b   1.000
_cell.length_c   1.000
_cell.angle_alpha   90.00
_cell.angle_beta   90.00
_cell.angle_gamma   90.00
#
_symmetry.space_group_name_H-M   'P 1'
#
loop_
_entity.id
_entity.type
_entity.pdbx_description
1 polymer ?
#
loop_
_entity_poly.entity_id
_entity_poly.type
_entity_poly.pdbx_seq_one_letter_code
_entity_poly.pdbx_strand_id
1 'polypeptide(L)'
;MEQLIHVIKDNSKKGSNILELGCGNGNLINAVAERLPEAGRIVAVDFYNQPEHLHAKVEFIKQDLEQFDISGTFDLVILNQVLEHIINPLGLLLKIKKILNKHGRILIVVPNRNGFGNEARVYLPEHGKHYFLWDVESLQFSLERLGFACRFYNRYTAASHSLILRYIPMLLRIENPQITCVAMKDE
;
A
#
# COMPACT_ATOMS: atom_id res chain seq x y z
N MET A 1 4.79 11.13 0.38
CA MET A 1 5.99 10.29 0.21
C MET A 1 6.71 10.08 1.55
N GLU A 2 7.23 11.09 2.23
CA GLU A 2 8.01 10.93 3.47
C GLU A 2 7.29 10.12 4.58
N GLN A 3 6.01 10.37 4.82
CA GLN A 3 5.24 9.60 5.80
C GLN A 3 5.15 8.11 5.43
N LEU A 4 4.98 7.80 4.15
CA LEU A 4 4.91 6.42 3.68
C LEU A 4 6.24 5.70 3.83
N ILE A 5 7.34 6.37 3.51
CA ILE A 5 8.69 5.84 3.77
C ILE A 5 8.92 5.57 5.26
N HIS A 6 8.42 6.44 6.14
CA HIS A 6 8.51 6.19 7.59
C HIS A 6 7.76 4.92 8.00
N VAL A 7 6.52 4.74 7.51
CA VAL A 7 5.75 3.51 7.75
C VAL A 7 6.48 2.28 7.21
N ILE A 8 7.08 2.37 6.01
CA ILE A 8 7.86 1.28 5.42
C ILE A 8 9.07 0.92 6.31
N LYS A 9 9.82 1.92 6.78
CA LYS A 9 10.97 1.72 7.69
C LYS A 9 10.55 1.03 8.98
N ASP A 10 9.47 1.48 9.61
CA ASP A 10 8.97 0.89 10.86
C ASP A 10 8.51 -0.57 10.70
N ASN A 11 8.18 -0.97 9.48
CA ASN A 11 7.71 -2.31 9.15
C ASN A 11 8.71 -3.15 8.36
N SER A 12 9.96 -2.72 8.27
CA SER A 12 11.08 -3.41 7.63
C SER A 12 12.25 -3.58 8.59
N LYS A 13 13.09 -4.56 8.34
CA LYS A 13 14.32 -4.82 9.06
C LYS A 13 15.49 -4.89 8.08
N LYS A 14 16.72 -4.86 8.59
CA LYS A 14 17.91 -5.19 7.82
C LYS A 14 17.73 -6.57 7.14
N GLY A 15 17.98 -6.64 5.83
CA GLY A 15 17.82 -7.85 5.02
C GLY A 15 16.37 -8.16 4.61
N SER A 16 15.39 -7.32 4.94
CA SER A 16 13.99 -7.53 4.51
C SER A 16 13.87 -7.56 2.99
N ASN A 17 13.18 -8.57 2.47
CA ASN A 17 12.76 -8.64 1.08
C ASN A 17 11.47 -7.82 0.90
N ILE A 18 11.49 -6.88 -0.04
CA ILE A 18 10.41 -5.92 -0.27
C ILE A 18 9.89 -6.07 -1.69
N LEU A 19 8.58 -6.10 -1.85
CA LEU A 19 7.88 -6.18 -3.13
C LEU A 19 6.88 -5.02 -3.25
N GLU A 20 6.98 -4.23 -4.30
CA GLU A 20 5.93 -3.28 -4.67
C GLU A 20 5.15 -3.81 -5.87
N LEU A 21 3.84 -3.95 -5.72
CA LEU A 21 2.91 -4.34 -6.77
C LEU A 21 2.22 -3.09 -7.32
N GLY A 22 2.29 -2.88 -8.64
CA GLY A 22 1.81 -1.67 -9.29
C GLY A 22 2.72 -0.47 -9.03
N CYS A 23 4.01 -0.60 -9.36
CA CYS A 23 5.02 0.43 -9.04
C CYS A 23 4.88 1.72 -9.89
N GLY A 24 4.09 1.71 -10.96
CA GLY A 24 3.90 2.85 -11.86
C GLY A 24 5.23 3.38 -12.39
N ASN A 25 5.53 4.64 -12.10
CA ASN A 25 6.78 5.30 -12.51
C ASN A 25 7.99 4.99 -11.60
N GLY A 26 7.84 4.11 -10.61
CA GLY A 26 8.93 3.66 -9.74
C GLY A 26 9.33 4.62 -8.62
N ASN A 27 8.61 5.74 -8.43
CA ASN A 27 9.01 6.76 -7.45
C ASN A 27 9.09 6.22 -6.02
N LEU A 28 8.13 5.39 -5.60
CA LEU A 28 8.12 4.86 -4.24
C LEU A 28 9.22 3.81 -4.06
N ILE A 29 9.34 2.84 -4.96
CA ILE A 29 10.33 1.77 -4.83
C ILE A 29 11.77 2.30 -4.95
N ASN A 30 12.02 3.33 -5.75
CA ASN A 30 13.31 4.03 -5.80
C ASN A 30 13.63 4.67 -4.45
N ALA A 31 12.67 5.40 -3.86
CA ALA A 31 12.84 5.98 -2.54
C ALA A 31 13.05 4.91 -1.45
N VAL A 32 12.42 3.75 -1.57
CA VAL A 32 12.66 2.59 -0.69
C VAL A 32 14.09 2.10 -0.84
N ALA A 33 14.57 1.89 -2.07
CA ALA A 33 15.93 1.40 -2.33
C ALA A 33 17.02 2.37 -1.82
N GLU A 34 16.79 3.68 -1.95
CA GLU A 34 17.68 4.72 -1.44
C GLU A 34 17.70 4.82 0.10
N ARG A 35 16.51 4.74 0.73
CA ARG A 35 16.34 4.97 2.17
C ARG A 35 16.51 3.73 3.03
N LEU A 36 16.50 2.52 2.42
CA LEU A 36 16.75 1.23 3.06
C LEU A 36 17.90 0.49 2.35
N PRO A 37 19.14 1.04 2.40
CA PRO A 37 20.27 0.43 1.68
C PRO A 37 20.63 -0.97 2.16
N GLU A 38 20.19 -1.34 3.38
CA GLU A 38 20.38 -2.66 3.97
C GLU A 38 19.23 -3.63 3.71
N ALA A 39 18.21 -3.25 2.91
CA ALA A 39 17.18 -4.18 2.46
C ALA A 39 17.80 -5.32 1.66
N GLY A 40 17.17 -6.49 1.73
CA GLY A 40 17.52 -7.66 0.91
C GLY A 40 17.09 -7.47 -0.54
N ARG A 41 16.32 -8.41 -1.07
CA ARG A 41 15.77 -8.31 -2.42
C ARG A 41 14.69 -7.24 -2.48
N ILE A 42 14.78 -6.33 -3.45
CA ILE A 42 13.77 -5.29 -3.72
C ILE A 42 13.20 -5.53 -5.12
N VAL A 43 11.90 -5.75 -5.22
CA VAL A 43 11.20 -6.08 -6.47
C VAL A 43 10.10 -5.08 -6.73
N ALA A 44 10.01 -4.64 -7.97
CA ALA A 44 8.94 -3.80 -8.50
C ALA A 44 8.16 -4.57 -9.58
N VAL A 45 6.84 -4.54 -9.51
CA VAL A 45 5.98 -5.19 -10.50
C VAL A 45 5.01 -4.18 -11.06
N ASP A 46 4.86 -4.19 -12.39
CA ASP A 46 3.82 -3.43 -13.06
C ASP A 46 3.36 -4.13 -14.35
N PHE A 47 2.15 -3.80 -14.79
CA PHE A 47 1.62 -4.26 -16.09
C PHE A 47 2.32 -3.58 -17.26
N TYR A 48 2.71 -2.33 -17.08
CA TYR A 48 3.38 -1.51 -18.09
C TYR A 48 4.88 -1.88 -18.23
N ASN A 49 5.60 -1.12 -19.03
CA ASN A 49 7.04 -1.32 -19.18
C ASN A 49 7.78 -0.85 -17.93
N GLN A 50 9.01 -1.33 -17.79
CA GLN A 50 9.92 -0.87 -16.75
C GLN A 50 10.00 0.66 -16.72
N PRO A 51 9.93 1.29 -15.54
CA PRO A 51 10.15 2.71 -15.39
C PRO A 51 11.48 3.16 -16.02
N GLU A 52 11.49 4.34 -16.64
CA GLU A 52 12.70 4.88 -17.29
C GLU A 52 13.87 5.02 -16.30
N HIS A 53 13.55 5.40 -15.06
CA HIS A 53 14.52 5.56 -13.98
C HIS A 53 14.19 4.58 -12.86
N LEU A 54 14.92 3.49 -12.82
CA LEU A 54 14.79 2.50 -11.73
C LEU A 54 16.15 2.33 -11.03
N HIS A 55 16.13 2.37 -9.70
CA HIS A 55 17.33 2.21 -8.89
C HIS A 55 18.00 0.85 -9.17
N ALA A 56 19.33 0.81 -9.27
CA ALA A 56 20.08 -0.40 -9.67
C ALA A 56 19.88 -1.64 -8.77
N LYS A 57 19.40 -1.46 -7.53
CA LYS A 57 19.05 -2.56 -6.61
C LYS A 57 17.66 -3.13 -6.84
N VAL A 58 16.82 -2.48 -7.66
CA VAL A 58 15.43 -2.89 -7.85
C VAL A 58 15.35 -3.83 -9.06
N GLU A 59 14.87 -5.03 -8.82
CA GLU A 59 14.47 -5.97 -9.86
C GLU A 59 13.08 -5.58 -10.39
N PHE A 60 12.90 -5.47 -11.69
CA PHE A 60 11.61 -5.20 -12.30
C PHE A 60 11.03 -6.46 -12.95
N ILE A 61 9.76 -6.71 -12.68
CA ILE A 61 9.00 -7.80 -13.29
C ILE A 61 7.76 -7.19 -13.98
N LYS A 62 7.67 -7.37 -15.29
CA LYS A 62 6.47 -6.99 -16.04
C LYS A 62 5.43 -8.09 -15.89
N GLN A 63 4.34 -7.81 -15.16
CA GLN A 63 3.27 -8.77 -14.94
C GLN A 63 1.94 -8.09 -14.68
N ASP A 64 0.87 -8.71 -15.19
CA ASP A 64 -0.51 -8.39 -14.84
C ASP A 64 -0.83 -8.97 -13.45
N LEU A 65 -1.27 -8.11 -12.53
CA LEU A 65 -1.60 -8.51 -11.15
C LEU A 65 -2.84 -9.41 -11.05
N GLU A 66 -3.72 -9.40 -12.04
CA GLU A 66 -4.85 -10.36 -12.13
C GLU A 66 -4.32 -11.79 -12.35
N GLN A 67 -3.18 -11.91 -13.03
CA GLN A 67 -2.49 -13.19 -13.28
C GLN A 67 -1.28 -13.39 -12.35
N PHE A 68 -1.32 -12.74 -11.17
CA PHE A 68 -0.21 -12.72 -10.21
C PHE A 68 0.38 -14.11 -9.95
N ASP A 69 1.66 -14.26 -10.32
CA ASP A 69 2.47 -15.45 -10.09
C ASP A 69 3.94 -15.03 -9.90
N ILE A 70 4.31 -14.68 -8.68
CA ILE A 70 5.67 -14.25 -8.33
C ILE A 70 6.26 -15.23 -7.36
N SER A 71 7.44 -15.73 -7.70
CA SER A 71 8.21 -16.67 -6.89
C SER A 71 9.03 -15.96 -5.81
N GLY A 72 9.28 -16.69 -4.74
CA GLY A 72 10.04 -16.20 -3.59
C GLY A 72 9.15 -15.78 -2.42
N THR A 73 9.80 -15.34 -1.35
CA THR A 73 9.11 -14.89 -0.14
C THR A 73 9.54 -13.48 0.23
N PHE A 74 8.60 -12.71 0.80
CA PHE A 74 8.77 -11.31 1.11
C PHE A 74 8.40 -11.02 2.56
N ASP A 75 9.09 -10.05 3.15
CA ASP A 75 8.82 -9.56 4.50
C ASP A 75 7.83 -8.39 4.47
N LEU A 76 7.84 -7.63 3.36
CA LEU A 76 6.90 -6.54 3.13
C LEU A 76 6.45 -6.53 1.67
N VAL A 77 5.13 -6.56 1.46
CA VAL A 77 4.50 -6.31 0.16
C VAL A 77 3.77 -4.97 0.22
N ILE A 78 3.97 -4.12 -0.79
CA ILE A 78 3.40 -2.77 -0.87
C ILE A 78 2.38 -2.73 -2.01
N LEU A 79 1.17 -2.27 -1.70
CA LEU A 79 0.09 -1.95 -2.62
C LEU A 79 -0.25 -0.46 -2.44
N ASN A 80 0.29 0.41 -3.28
CA ASN A 80 0.07 1.84 -3.19
C ASN A 80 -0.79 2.34 -4.35
N GLN A 81 -2.07 2.63 -4.09
CA GLN A 81 -3.08 3.01 -5.09
C GLN A 81 -3.25 1.91 -6.17
N VAL A 82 -3.45 0.69 -5.74
CA VAL A 82 -3.53 -0.49 -6.62
C VAL A 82 -4.80 -1.30 -6.35
N LEU A 83 -5.11 -1.58 -5.08
CA LEU A 83 -6.14 -2.55 -4.71
C LEU A 83 -7.53 -2.16 -5.21
N GLU A 84 -7.80 -0.87 -5.37
CA GLU A 84 -9.03 -0.31 -5.92
C GLU A 84 -9.21 -0.59 -7.43
N HIS A 85 -8.11 -0.89 -8.13
CA HIS A 85 -8.10 -1.19 -9.57
C HIS A 85 -8.13 -2.68 -9.89
N ILE A 86 -8.08 -3.55 -8.88
CA ILE A 86 -8.06 -5.01 -9.05
C ILE A 86 -9.48 -5.56 -9.08
N ILE A 87 -9.80 -6.38 -10.08
CA ILE A 87 -11.15 -6.98 -10.25
C ILE A 87 -11.43 -7.99 -9.12
N ASN A 88 -10.40 -8.77 -8.73
CA ASN A 88 -10.51 -9.73 -7.62
C ASN A 88 -9.50 -9.41 -6.51
N PRO A 89 -9.74 -8.33 -5.71
CA PRO A 89 -8.77 -7.88 -4.70
C PRO A 89 -8.55 -8.92 -3.59
N LEU A 90 -9.58 -9.65 -3.19
CA LEU A 90 -9.44 -10.70 -2.16
C LEU A 90 -8.61 -11.88 -2.67
N GLY A 91 -8.77 -12.23 -3.94
CA GLY A 91 -7.95 -13.25 -4.61
C GLY A 91 -6.48 -12.84 -4.66
N LEU A 92 -6.18 -11.58 -4.99
CA LEU A 92 -4.82 -11.03 -4.95
C LEU A 92 -4.24 -11.08 -3.54
N LEU A 93 -4.99 -10.63 -2.53
CA LEU A 93 -4.54 -10.66 -1.12
C LEU A 93 -4.24 -12.09 -0.63
N LEU A 94 -5.02 -13.08 -1.04
CA LEU A 94 -4.74 -14.49 -0.73
C LEU A 94 -3.46 -15.00 -1.42
N LYS A 95 -3.20 -14.60 -2.66
CA LYS A 95 -1.95 -14.93 -3.35
C LYS A 95 -0.75 -14.27 -2.65
N ILE A 96 -0.88 -12.99 -2.28
CA ILE A 96 0.14 -12.26 -1.50
C ILE A 96 0.41 -12.98 -0.17
N LYS A 97 -0.64 -13.41 0.54
CA LYS A 97 -0.48 -14.15 1.81
C LYS A 97 0.41 -15.39 1.69
N LYS A 98 0.39 -16.07 0.54
CA LYS A 98 1.21 -17.27 0.29
C LYS A 98 2.69 -16.95 0.14
N ILE A 99 3.04 -15.78 -0.40
CA ILE A 99 4.43 -15.34 -0.59
C ILE A 99 4.97 -14.51 0.56
N LEU A 100 4.16 -14.21 1.57
CA LEU A 100 4.64 -13.56 2.79
C LEU A 100 5.42 -14.55 3.67
N ASN A 101 6.57 -14.11 4.16
CA ASN A 101 7.30 -14.77 5.23
C ASN A 101 6.42 -14.89 6.49
N LYS A 102 6.85 -15.72 7.46
CA LYS A 102 6.27 -15.69 8.81
C LYS A 102 6.38 -14.28 9.39
N HIS A 103 5.28 -13.71 9.89
CA HIS A 103 5.18 -12.31 10.32
C HIS A 103 5.39 -11.27 9.21
N GLY A 104 5.34 -11.68 7.94
CA GLY A 104 5.36 -10.76 6.81
C GLY A 104 4.14 -9.84 6.80
N ARG A 105 4.29 -8.67 6.18
CA ARG A 105 3.29 -7.60 6.21
C ARG A 105 2.89 -7.16 4.81
N ILE A 106 1.68 -6.66 4.70
CA ILE A 106 1.20 -5.93 3.54
C ILE A 106 0.99 -4.48 3.96
N LEU A 107 1.59 -3.54 3.25
CA LEU A 107 1.27 -2.12 3.34
C LEU A 107 0.29 -1.78 2.22
N ILE A 108 -0.90 -1.34 2.58
CA ILE A 108 -1.97 -0.99 1.64
C ILE A 108 -2.26 0.49 1.78
N VAL A 109 -2.22 1.21 0.66
CA VAL A 109 -2.67 2.60 0.54
C VAL A 109 -3.74 2.66 -0.54
N VAL A 110 -4.95 3.07 -0.17
CA VAL A 110 -6.09 3.20 -1.09
C VAL A 110 -6.85 4.51 -0.82
N PRO A 111 -7.60 5.04 -1.80
CA PRO A 111 -8.51 6.14 -1.56
C PRO A 111 -9.54 5.78 -0.49
N ASN A 112 -9.82 6.71 0.41
CA ASN A 112 -10.86 6.54 1.42
C ASN A 112 -12.18 7.10 0.91
N ARG A 113 -13.18 6.25 0.78
CA ARG A 113 -14.53 6.65 0.38
C ARG A 113 -15.12 7.76 1.27
N ASN A 114 -14.87 7.70 2.57
CA ASN A 114 -15.37 8.64 3.57
C ASN A 114 -14.39 9.80 3.81
N GLY A 115 -13.26 9.86 3.08
CA GLY A 115 -12.23 10.87 3.27
C GLY A 115 -12.64 12.24 2.73
N PHE A 116 -12.29 13.29 3.48
CA PHE A 116 -12.60 14.67 3.13
C PHE A 116 -12.07 15.04 1.73
N GLY A 117 -12.94 15.56 0.88
CA GLY A 117 -12.62 16.01 -0.47
C GLY A 117 -12.52 14.90 -1.52
N ASN A 118 -12.81 13.64 -1.18
CA ASN A 118 -12.79 12.51 -2.12
C ASN A 118 -14.11 12.29 -2.85
N GLU A 119 -15.19 12.91 -2.43
CA GLU A 119 -16.53 12.71 -3.00
C GLU A 119 -16.59 12.91 -4.53
N ALA A 120 -15.75 13.81 -5.07
CA ALA A 120 -15.67 14.05 -6.50
C ALA A 120 -14.59 13.20 -7.22
N ARG A 121 -13.53 12.78 -6.52
CA ARG A 121 -12.37 12.11 -7.15
C ARG A 121 -12.60 10.63 -7.41
N VAL A 122 -13.45 9.99 -6.62
CA VAL A 122 -13.73 8.55 -6.70
C VAL A 122 -14.38 8.17 -8.04
N TYR A 123 -15.04 9.13 -8.71
CA TYR A 123 -15.78 8.91 -9.95
C TYR A 123 -15.17 9.55 -11.19
N LEU A 124 -13.97 10.16 -11.10
CA LEU A 124 -13.34 10.81 -12.26
C LEU A 124 -12.76 9.74 -13.21
N PRO A 125 -13.21 9.69 -14.47
CA PRO A 125 -12.69 8.75 -15.48
C PRO A 125 -11.20 8.89 -15.75
N GLU A 126 -10.64 10.06 -15.42
CA GLU A 126 -9.25 10.47 -15.67
C GLU A 126 -8.23 9.70 -14.81
N HIS A 127 -8.67 9.13 -13.68
CA HIS A 127 -7.80 8.38 -12.75
C HIS A 127 -7.88 6.87 -12.89
N GLY A 128 -8.45 6.38 -13.99
CA GLY A 128 -8.70 4.96 -14.21
C GLY A 128 -9.99 4.48 -13.52
N LYS A 129 -10.43 3.27 -13.86
CA LYS A 129 -11.63 2.70 -13.26
C LYS A 129 -11.30 2.14 -11.89
N HIS A 130 -11.84 2.75 -10.82
CA HIS A 130 -11.89 2.11 -9.51
C HIS A 130 -13.02 1.09 -9.53
N TYR A 131 -12.70 -0.18 -9.39
CA TYR A 131 -13.71 -1.23 -9.23
C TYR A 131 -14.25 -1.29 -7.80
N PHE A 132 -13.44 -0.84 -6.83
CA PHE A 132 -13.78 -0.86 -5.42
C PHE A 132 -13.58 0.51 -4.76
N LEU A 133 -14.51 0.83 -3.86
CA LEU A 133 -14.47 1.99 -2.99
C LEU A 133 -14.27 1.50 -1.56
N TRP A 134 -13.08 1.73 -1.03
CA TRP A 134 -12.72 1.29 0.30
C TRP A 134 -13.04 2.37 1.36
N ASP A 135 -13.56 1.94 2.49
CA ASP A 135 -13.50 2.63 3.76
C ASP A 135 -12.72 1.79 4.77
N VAL A 136 -12.43 2.37 5.94
CA VAL A 136 -11.62 1.69 6.96
C VAL A 136 -12.27 0.38 7.41
N GLU A 137 -13.58 0.40 7.60
CA GLU A 137 -14.35 -0.73 8.12
C GLU A 137 -14.39 -1.90 7.11
N SER A 138 -14.66 -1.61 5.83
CA SER A 138 -14.70 -2.62 4.77
C SER A 138 -13.34 -3.24 4.49
N LEU A 139 -12.27 -2.42 4.49
CA LEU A 139 -10.91 -2.90 4.32
C LEU A 139 -10.48 -3.75 5.50
N GLN A 140 -10.73 -3.30 6.73
CA GLN A 140 -10.43 -4.05 7.96
C GLN A 140 -11.14 -5.40 7.95
N PHE A 141 -12.46 -5.41 7.75
CA PHE A 141 -13.27 -6.62 7.70
C PHE A 141 -12.72 -7.62 6.67
N SER A 142 -12.39 -7.14 5.47
CA SER A 142 -11.85 -7.98 4.40
C SER A 142 -10.52 -8.63 4.78
N LEU A 143 -9.60 -7.86 5.36
CA LEU A 143 -8.28 -8.33 5.77
C LEU A 143 -8.36 -9.31 6.95
N GLU A 144 -9.18 -9.02 7.96
CA GLU A 144 -9.39 -9.91 9.12
C GLU A 144 -10.00 -11.25 8.70
N ARG A 145 -10.96 -11.25 7.76
CA ARG A 145 -11.52 -12.49 7.18
C ARG A 145 -10.50 -13.33 6.43
N LEU A 146 -9.44 -12.70 5.92
CA LEU A 146 -8.31 -13.39 5.29
C LEU A 146 -7.22 -13.80 6.30
N GLY A 147 -7.41 -13.53 7.61
CA GLY A 147 -6.46 -13.86 8.68
C GLY A 147 -5.26 -12.91 8.69
N PHE A 148 -5.53 -11.62 8.66
CA PHE A 148 -4.54 -10.58 8.90
C PHE A 148 -4.95 -9.73 10.10
N ALA A 149 -3.99 -9.40 10.97
CA ALA A 149 -4.15 -8.37 11.99
C ALA A 149 -3.82 -6.99 11.38
N CYS A 150 -4.70 -6.00 11.56
CA CYS A 150 -4.63 -4.71 10.89
C CYS A 150 -4.20 -3.58 11.82
N ARG A 151 -3.35 -2.69 11.31
CA ARG A 151 -3.01 -1.41 11.95
C ARG A 151 -3.17 -0.29 10.94
N PHE A 152 -4.02 0.71 11.28
CA PHE A 152 -4.27 1.88 10.45
C PHE A 152 -3.43 3.07 10.90
N TYR A 153 -2.91 3.82 9.93
CA TYR A 153 -2.09 5.00 10.12
C TYR A 153 -2.85 6.23 9.61
N ASN A 154 -2.73 7.35 10.34
CA ASN A 154 -3.29 8.64 9.93
C ASN A 154 -4.78 8.58 9.52
N ARG A 155 -5.62 7.95 10.36
CA ARG A 155 -7.06 7.84 10.09
C ARG A 155 -7.72 9.20 9.88
N TYR A 156 -7.25 10.24 10.59
CA TYR A 156 -7.81 11.58 10.53
C TYR A 156 -6.83 12.58 9.91
N THR A 157 -7.33 13.51 9.10
CA THR A 157 -6.51 14.56 8.51
C THR A 157 -6.06 15.54 9.58
N ALA A 158 -4.78 15.91 9.58
CA ALA A 158 -4.33 17.08 10.30
C ALA A 158 -4.57 18.32 9.42
N ALA A 159 -5.54 19.14 9.78
CA ALA A 159 -5.92 20.32 9.01
C ALA A 159 -4.84 21.42 8.96
N SER A 160 -3.76 21.35 9.77
CA SER A 160 -2.66 22.31 9.75
C SER A 160 -1.46 21.86 10.62
N HIS A 161 -0.34 22.59 10.52
CA HIS A 161 0.83 22.47 11.39
C HIS A 161 0.60 22.98 12.83
N SER A 162 -0.56 23.57 13.14
CA SER A 162 -0.91 24.01 14.50
C SER A 162 -1.35 22.82 15.35
N LEU A 163 -0.78 22.68 16.54
CA LEU A 163 -1.12 21.63 17.51
C LEU A 163 -2.63 21.61 17.83
N ILE A 164 -3.28 22.78 17.93
CA ILE A 164 -4.69 22.89 18.23
C ILE A 164 -5.55 22.34 17.08
N LEU A 165 -5.20 22.70 15.83
CA LEU A 165 -5.93 22.25 14.64
C LEU A 165 -5.68 20.78 14.30
N ARG A 166 -4.64 20.16 14.84
CA ARG A 166 -4.37 18.73 14.68
C ARG A 166 -5.43 17.83 15.33
N TYR A 167 -6.06 18.29 16.41
CA TYR A 167 -7.10 17.54 17.12
C TYR A 167 -8.52 17.82 16.64
N ILE A 168 -8.75 18.94 15.95
CA ILE A 168 -10.06 19.30 15.40
C ILE A 168 -10.63 18.24 14.45
N PRO A 169 -9.85 17.73 13.45
CA PRO A 169 -10.34 16.68 12.56
C PRO A 169 -10.77 15.40 13.28
N MET A 170 -10.07 15.03 14.35
CA MET A 170 -10.42 13.87 15.16
C MET A 170 -11.73 14.10 15.93
N LEU A 171 -11.92 15.30 16.49
CA LEU A 171 -13.17 15.69 17.18
C LEU A 171 -14.35 15.76 16.22
N LEU A 172 -14.13 16.26 14.99
CA LEU A 172 -15.15 16.33 13.95
C LEU A 172 -15.25 15.04 13.12
N ARG A 173 -14.45 14.01 13.42
CA ARG A 173 -14.38 12.77 12.66
C ARG A 173 -14.12 12.97 11.17
N ILE A 174 -13.31 13.99 10.80
CA ILE A 174 -12.90 14.23 9.42
C ILE A 174 -11.82 13.21 9.06
N GLU A 175 -12.17 12.23 8.24
CA GLU A 175 -11.25 11.18 7.85
C GLU A 175 -10.24 11.63 6.79
N ASN A 176 -9.06 10.99 6.77
CA ASN A 176 -8.04 11.22 5.76
C ASN A 176 -8.56 10.77 4.38
N PRO A 177 -8.25 11.52 3.29
CA PRO A 177 -8.62 11.11 1.93
C PRO A 177 -8.00 9.80 1.47
N GLN A 178 -7.01 9.28 2.20
CA GLN A 178 -6.39 7.98 1.94
C GLN A 178 -6.38 7.12 3.20
N ILE A 179 -6.62 5.84 3.02
CA ILE A 179 -6.42 4.81 4.03
C ILE A 179 -5.00 4.30 3.88
N THR A 180 -4.23 4.31 4.97
CA THR A 180 -2.93 3.64 5.06
C THR A 180 -3.03 2.55 6.13
N CYS A 181 -2.95 1.30 5.70
CA CYS A 181 -3.08 0.12 6.55
C CYS A 181 -1.83 -0.77 6.44
N VAL A 182 -1.32 -1.23 7.56
CA VAL A 182 -0.38 -2.35 7.61
C VAL A 182 -1.12 -3.56 8.15
N ALA A 183 -1.21 -4.59 7.32
CA ALA A 183 -1.81 -5.88 7.66
C ALA A 183 -0.71 -6.91 7.88
N MET A 184 -0.67 -7.53 9.05
CA MET A 184 0.30 -8.56 9.42
C MET A 184 -0.38 -9.92 9.33
N LYS A 185 0.30 -10.87 8.70
CA LYS A 185 -0.14 -12.26 8.60
C LYS A 185 -0.22 -12.88 9.99
N ASP A 186 -1.42 -13.35 10.39
CA ASP A 186 -1.59 -14.17 11.58
C ASP A 186 -0.88 -15.53 11.40
N GLU A 187 -0.52 -16.17 12.54
CA GLU A 187 0.20 -17.45 12.54
C GLU A 187 -0.59 -18.61 11.92
#